data_9409eed3d2d49862e5ccb92ed82b45b5
#
_entry.id   9409eed3d2d49862e5ccb92ed82b45b5
#
_cell.length_a   1.000
_cell.length_b   1.000
_cell.length_c   1.000
_cell.angle_alpha   90.00
_cell.angle_beta   90.00
_cell.angle_gamma   90.00
#
_symmetry.space_group_name_H-M   'P 1'
#
loop_
_entity.id
_entity.type
_entity.pdbx_description
1 polymer ?
#
loop_
_entity_poly.entity_id
_entity_poly.type
_entity_poly.pdbx_seq_one_letter_code
_entity_poly.pdbx_strand_id
1 'polypeptide(L)'
;MRLDYIIGSGGILANSPRRTQSMLMMIDAYQPEGVTRMAVDSIFMMPHLGVLAQISEKAALDVFYNDCLVRMGTCLAPRGLAREGQLIMEWEVTAPDGKNISGELRFGDIMHLPLEAAGAKLTAKPVKGFDIGAGSGGKVEADIEGGVVGLVLDGRGRPFELHKARSKRMDALNKWYKAMGMYPV
;
A
#
# COMPACT_ATOMS: atom_id res chain seq x y z
N MET A 1 -7.40 -8.81 -5.96
CA MET A 1 -8.07 -7.93 -6.96
C MET A 1 -7.11 -6.85 -7.41
N ARG A 2 -6.93 -6.66 -8.72
CA ARG A 2 -6.07 -5.59 -9.24
C ARG A 2 -6.83 -4.27 -9.28
N LEU A 3 -6.31 -3.27 -8.60
CA LEU A 3 -6.88 -1.92 -8.50
C LEU A 3 -5.74 -0.91 -8.68
N ASP A 4 -5.97 0.13 -9.46
CA ASP A 4 -4.98 1.18 -9.66
C ASP A 4 -4.97 2.18 -8.49
N TYR A 5 -6.13 2.39 -7.86
CA TYR A 5 -6.30 3.34 -6.79
C TYR A 5 -7.39 2.89 -5.80
N ILE A 6 -7.13 3.05 -4.50
CA ILE A 6 -8.09 2.81 -3.42
C ILE A 6 -8.20 4.09 -2.58
N ILE A 7 -9.40 4.63 -2.47
CA ILE A 7 -9.71 5.74 -1.59
C ILE A 7 -10.58 5.23 -0.45
N GLY A 8 -10.04 5.22 0.76
CA GLY A 8 -10.78 4.89 1.95
C GLY A 8 -11.53 6.09 2.50
N SER A 9 -12.74 5.89 2.98
CA SER A 9 -13.53 6.90 3.66
C SER A 9 -14.18 6.34 4.91
N GLY A 10 -14.44 7.19 5.88
CA GLY A 10 -15.10 6.80 7.14
C GLY A 10 -14.24 7.04 8.37
N GLY A 11 -14.92 7.18 9.51
CA GLY A 11 -14.34 7.64 10.76
C GLY A 11 -13.15 6.81 11.27
N ILE A 12 -13.16 5.49 11.08
CA ILE A 12 -12.08 4.61 11.51
C ILE A 12 -10.79 4.91 10.72
N LEU A 13 -10.89 5.06 9.40
CA LEU A 13 -9.75 5.36 8.54
C LEU A 13 -9.27 6.81 8.70
N ALA A 14 -10.20 7.74 8.81
CA ALA A 14 -9.90 9.17 8.97
C ALA A 14 -9.25 9.49 10.31
N ASN A 15 -9.64 8.81 11.39
CA ASN A 15 -9.22 9.12 12.77
C ASN A 15 -8.25 8.08 13.36
N SER A 16 -7.66 7.19 12.56
CA SER A 16 -6.65 6.28 13.07
C SER A 16 -5.47 7.06 13.69
N PRO A 17 -4.97 6.66 14.86
CA PRO A 17 -3.87 7.35 15.54
C PRO A 17 -2.60 7.47 14.69
N ARG A 18 -2.39 6.50 13.80
CA ARG A 18 -1.28 6.51 12.83
C ARG A 18 -1.79 6.18 11.44
N ARG A 19 -1.31 6.88 10.43
CA ARG A 19 -1.72 6.65 9.03
C ARG A 19 -1.30 5.27 8.52
N THR A 20 -0.22 4.69 9.04
CA THR A 20 0.17 3.29 8.75
C THR A 20 -0.91 2.28 9.14
N GLN A 21 -1.68 2.55 10.21
CA GLN A 21 -2.83 1.71 10.59
C GLN A 21 -3.95 1.78 9.56
N SER A 22 -4.32 2.99 9.11
CA SER A 22 -5.33 3.16 8.04
C SER A 22 -4.91 2.43 6.77
N MET A 23 -3.64 2.56 6.38
CA MET A 23 -3.12 1.91 5.18
C MET A 23 -3.17 0.39 5.30
N LEU A 24 -2.73 -0.18 6.43
CA LEU A 24 -2.77 -1.63 6.64
C LEU A 24 -4.20 -2.17 6.68
N MET A 25 -5.14 -1.46 7.33
CA MET A 25 -6.56 -1.84 7.33
C MET A 25 -7.13 -1.93 5.91
N MET A 26 -6.80 -0.96 5.04
CA MET A 26 -7.24 -1.00 3.64
C MET A 26 -6.58 -2.13 2.86
N ILE A 27 -5.28 -2.36 3.06
CA ILE A 27 -4.55 -3.48 2.42
C ILE A 27 -5.17 -4.83 2.83
N ASP A 28 -5.49 -5.00 4.12
CA ASP A 28 -6.06 -6.25 4.64
C ASP A 28 -7.50 -6.47 4.17
N ALA A 29 -8.30 -5.39 4.08
CA ALA A 29 -9.69 -5.47 3.66
C ALA A 29 -9.83 -5.75 2.14
N TYR A 30 -9.06 -5.07 1.32
CA TYR A 30 -9.19 -5.13 -0.14
C TYR A 30 -8.22 -6.10 -0.80
N GLN A 31 -7.14 -6.46 -0.13
CA GLN A 31 -6.11 -7.36 -0.63
C GLN A 31 -5.66 -7.00 -2.06
N PRO A 32 -5.21 -5.76 -2.33
CA PRO A 32 -4.81 -5.34 -3.65
C PRO A 32 -3.67 -6.21 -4.19
N GLU A 33 -3.64 -6.39 -5.51
CA GLU A 33 -2.61 -7.14 -6.23
C GLU A 33 -1.87 -6.20 -7.19
N GLY A 34 -0.55 -6.35 -7.28
CA GLY A 34 0.29 -5.48 -8.10
C GLY A 34 0.55 -4.12 -7.43
N VAL A 35 0.65 -3.07 -8.22
CA VAL A 35 0.92 -1.69 -7.78
C VAL A 35 -0.41 -0.97 -7.61
N THR A 36 -0.71 -0.49 -6.40
CA THR A 36 -1.97 0.18 -6.06
C THR A 36 -1.67 1.45 -5.26
N ARG A 37 -2.14 2.59 -5.73
CA ARG A 37 -2.10 3.86 -4.98
C ARG A 37 -3.20 3.87 -3.93
N MET A 38 -2.94 4.52 -2.79
CA MET A 38 -3.84 4.52 -1.65
C MET A 38 -3.99 5.91 -1.06
N ALA A 39 -5.22 6.29 -0.74
CA ALA A 39 -5.55 7.55 -0.08
C ALA A 39 -6.73 7.40 0.88
N VAL A 40 -6.93 8.42 1.71
CA VAL A 40 -8.06 8.48 2.66
C VAL A 40 -8.73 9.85 2.54
N ASP A 41 -10.06 9.86 2.45
CA ASP A 41 -10.87 11.04 2.72
C ASP A 41 -10.81 11.32 4.23
N SER A 42 -9.98 12.30 4.60
CA SER A 42 -9.58 12.54 5.99
C SER A 42 -10.66 13.17 6.87
N ILE A 43 -11.68 13.77 6.28
CA ILE A 43 -12.74 14.49 6.97
C ILE A 43 -14.14 14.06 6.56
N PHE A 44 -14.24 12.95 5.84
CA PHE A 44 -15.52 12.34 5.41
C PHE A 44 -16.38 13.28 4.55
N MET A 45 -15.77 13.99 3.62
CA MET A 45 -16.45 15.01 2.79
C MET A 45 -16.93 14.50 1.43
N MET A 46 -16.50 13.31 0.97
CA MET A 46 -16.90 12.78 -0.35
C MET A 46 -18.41 12.82 -0.62
N PRO A 47 -19.31 12.45 0.32
CA PRO A 47 -20.75 12.53 0.07
C PRO A 47 -21.24 13.97 -0.17
N HIS A 48 -20.73 14.94 0.59
CA HIS A 48 -21.10 16.36 0.49
C HIS A 48 -20.56 16.99 -0.79
N LEU A 49 -19.33 16.62 -1.15
CA LEU A 49 -18.70 17.07 -2.41
C LEU A 49 -19.39 16.47 -3.62
N GLY A 50 -19.95 15.27 -3.51
CA GLY A 50 -20.79 14.67 -4.55
C GLY A 50 -22.04 15.51 -4.85
N VAL A 51 -22.64 16.15 -3.83
CA VAL A 51 -23.75 17.11 -4.03
C VAL A 51 -23.24 18.41 -4.66
N LEU A 52 -22.10 18.94 -4.18
CA LEU A 52 -21.50 20.15 -4.76
C LEU A 52 -21.11 19.94 -6.23
N ALA A 53 -20.67 18.77 -6.61
CA ALA A 53 -20.30 18.42 -7.99
C ALA A 53 -21.47 18.56 -8.98
N GLN A 54 -22.72 18.44 -8.52
CA GLN A 54 -23.90 18.68 -9.36
C GLN A 54 -24.04 20.16 -9.76
N ILE A 55 -23.45 21.08 -8.99
CA ILE A 55 -23.47 22.51 -9.25
C ILE A 55 -22.16 22.93 -9.91
N SER A 56 -21.02 22.45 -9.39
CA SER A 56 -19.69 22.76 -9.89
C SER A 56 -18.73 21.60 -9.61
N GLU A 57 -18.51 20.76 -10.61
CA GLU A 57 -17.54 19.66 -10.53
C GLU A 57 -16.13 20.15 -10.21
N LYS A 58 -15.71 21.25 -10.86
CA LYS A 58 -14.38 21.83 -10.60
C LYS A 58 -14.20 22.22 -9.14
N ALA A 59 -15.16 22.94 -8.55
CA ALA A 59 -15.06 23.34 -7.14
C ALA A 59 -15.03 22.12 -6.20
N ALA A 60 -15.86 21.11 -6.48
CA ALA A 60 -15.87 19.88 -5.68
C ALA A 60 -14.53 19.13 -5.75
N LEU A 61 -13.93 19.02 -6.93
CA LEU A 61 -12.63 18.37 -7.12
C LEU A 61 -11.50 19.18 -6.49
N ASP A 62 -11.49 20.50 -6.65
CA ASP A 62 -10.48 21.38 -6.05
C ASP A 62 -10.46 21.22 -4.52
N VAL A 63 -11.64 21.26 -3.87
CA VAL A 63 -11.76 21.05 -2.42
C VAL A 63 -11.34 19.62 -2.04
N PHE A 64 -11.78 18.64 -2.81
CA PHE A 64 -11.44 17.23 -2.52
C PHE A 64 -9.94 17.00 -2.53
N TYR A 65 -9.26 17.39 -3.60
CA TYR A 65 -7.83 17.13 -3.77
C TYR A 65 -6.93 17.96 -2.85
N ASN A 66 -7.33 19.19 -2.52
CA ASN A 66 -6.50 20.09 -1.73
C ASN A 66 -6.76 19.98 -0.22
N ASP A 67 -8.02 19.73 0.19
CA ASP A 67 -8.40 19.86 1.59
C ASP A 67 -8.83 18.54 2.24
N CYS A 68 -9.33 17.58 1.46
CA CYS A 68 -9.94 16.36 2.01
C CYS A 68 -9.06 15.11 1.83
N LEU A 69 -8.37 15.00 0.70
CA LEU A 69 -7.66 13.79 0.32
C LEU A 69 -6.26 13.73 0.92
N VAL A 70 -6.05 12.80 1.83
CA VAL A 70 -4.70 12.45 2.32
C VAL A 70 -4.14 11.31 1.49
N ARG A 71 -3.11 11.61 0.68
CA ARG A 71 -2.36 10.60 -0.05
C ARG A 71 -1.53 9.78 0.92
N MET A 72 -1.81 8.48 0.97
CA MET A 72 -1.13 7.55 1.86
C MET A 72 0.21 7.08 1.26
N GLY A 73 0.21 6.83 -0.03
CA GLY A 73 1.33 6.29 -0.80
C GLY A 73 0.92 5.12 -1.67
N THR A 74 1.85 4.21 -1.91
CA THR A 74 1.67 3.07 -2.82
C THR A 74 1.83 1.74 -2.09
N CYS A 75 0.99 0.77 -2.41
CA CYS A 75 1.17 -0.63 -2.01
C CYS A 75 1.60 -1.45 -3.23
N LEU A 76 2.64 -2.27 -3.08
CA LEU A 76 3.03 -3.30 -4.04
C LEU A 76 2.86 -4.68 -3.41
N ALA A 77 1.97 -5.48 -3.98
CA ALA A 77 1.64 -6.80 -3.46
C ALA A 77 1.68 -7.86 -4.57
N PRO A 78 2.68 -8.76 -4.58
CA PRO A 78 2.76 -9.85 -5.52
C PRO A 78 1.64 -10.88 -5.26
N ARG A 79 0.97 -11.31 -6.32
CA ARG A 79 0.06 -12.45 -6.29
C ARG A 79 0.83 -13.74 -6.48
N GLY A 80 0.69 -14.65 -5.56
CA GLY A 80 1.33 -15.96 -5.55
C GLY A 80 1.43 -16.52 -4.14
N LEU A 81 1.84 -17.77 -4.03
CA LEU A 81 2.02 -18.46 -2.75
C LEU A 81 3.39 -19.12 -2.71
N ALA A 82 4.02 -19.08 -1.55
CA ALA A 82 5.31 -19.72 -1.30
C ALA A 82 5.40 -20.20 0.16
N ARG A 83 6.54 -20.74 0.55
CA ARG A 83 6.86 -21.03 1.94
C ARG A 83 7.34 -19.75 2.62
N GLU A 84 7.03 -19.60 3.89
CA GLU A 84 7.47 -18.46 4.69
C GLU A 84 9.01 -18.29 4.61
N GLY A 85 9.45 -17.05 4.43
CA GLY A 85 10.85 -16.67 4.27
C GLY A 85 11.45 -16.89 2.87
N GLN A 86 10.74 -17.50 1.94
CA GLN A 86 11.21 -17.68 0.55
C GLN A 86 11.26 -16.32 -0.16
N LEU A 87 12.33 -16.07 -0.94
CA LEU A 87 12.42 -14.91 -1.81
C LEU A 87 11.28 -14.94 -2.85
N ILE A 88 10.54 -13.82 -2.97
CA ILE A 88 9.41 -13.70 -3.90
C ILE A 88 9.59 -12.55 -4.89
N MET A 89 10.40 -11.55 -4.57
CA MET A 89 10.60 -10.39 -5.44
C MET A 89 11.87 -9.64 -5.08
N GLU A 90 12.59 -9.19 -6.09
CA GLU A 90 13.60 -8.15 -6.00
C GLU A 90 12.98 -6.81 -6.38
N TRP A 91 13.38 -5.73 -5.74
CA TRP A 91 12.85 -4.41 -5.99
C TRP A 91 13.91 -3.32 -5.87
N GLU A 92 13.71 -2.26 -6.62
CA GLU A 92 14.53 -1.05 -6.59
C GLU A 92 13.63 0.18 -6.72
N VAL A 93 13.89 1.19 -5.90
CA VAL A 93 13.20 2.47 -5.91
C VAL A 93 14.23 3.57 -6.17
N THR A 94 14.03 4.35 -7.22
CA THR A 94 14.82 5.53 -7.55
C THR A 94 14.02 6.78 -7.15
N ALA A 95 14.49 7.46 -6.14
CA ALA A 95 13.90 8.73 -5.68
C ALA A 95 14.19 9.88 -6.66
N PRO A 96 13.43 11.00 -6.63
CA PRO A 96 13.63 12.13 -7.52
C PRO A 96 15.02 12.78 -7.41
N ASP A 97 15.66 12.68 -6.24
CA ASP A 97 17.03 13.15 -5.99
C ASP A 97 18.12 12.20 -6.55
N GLY A 98 17.73 11.14 -7.24
CA GLY A 98 18.63 10.15 -7.83
C GLY A 98 19.12 9.07 -6.86
N LYS A 99 18.70 9.08 -5.60
CA LYS A 99 19.03 7.99 -4.66
C LYS A 99 18.31 6.72 -5.03
N ASN A 100 19.05 5.62 -5.04
CA ASN A 100 18.53 4.29 -5.24
C ASN A 100 18.50 3.52 -3.92
N ILE A 101 17.35 2.91 -3.65
CA ILE A 101 17.16 1.97 -2.55
C ILE A 101 16.68 0.67 -3.17
N SER A 102 17.34 -0.43 -2.87
CA SER A 102 16.98 -1.75 -3.40
C SER A 102 16.96 -2.80 -2.31
N GLY A 103 16.27 -3.89 -2.54
CA GLY A 103 16.19 -4.98 -1.60
C GLY A 103 15.41 -6.19 -2.11
N GLU A 104 15.19 -7.11 -1.21
CA GLU A 104 14.44 -8.34 -1.43
C GLU A 104 13.15 -8.33 -0.61
N LEU A 105 12.07 -8.84 -1.18
CA LEU A 105 10.85 -9.14 -0.45
C LEU A 105 10.70 -10.65 -0.32
N ARG A 106 10.46 -11.10 0.92
CA ARG A 106 10.27 -12.53 1.22
C ARG A 106 8.82 -12.82 1.57
N PHE A 107 8.38 -14.03 1.27
CA PHE A 107 7.02 -14.46 1.59
C PHE A 107 6.77 -14.44 3.10
N GLY A 108 5.65 -13.85 3.52
CA GLY A 108 5.29 -13.63 4.92
C GLY A 108 5.77 -12.30 5.49
N ASP A 109 6.56 -11.52 4.74
CA ASP A 109 7.03 -10.21 5.18
C ASP A 109 6.14 -9.08 4.69
N ILE A 110 6.14 -7.98 5.45
CA ILE A 110 5.71 -6.67 5.00
C ILE A 110 6.85 -5.69 5.23
N MET A 111 7.07 -4.78 4.31
CA MET A 111 8.11 -3.76 4.42
C MET A 111 7.49 -2.38 4.23
N HIS A 112 7.94 -1.43 5.01
CA HIS A 112 7.52 -0.04 4.94
C HIS A 112 8.72 0.84 4.65
N LEU A 113 8.68 1.56 3.54
CA LEU A 113 9.69 2.53 3.14
C LEU A 113 9.04 3.92 3.15
N PRO A 114 9.44 4.81 4.06
CA PRO A 114 9.05 6.22 3.99
C PRO A 114 9.45 6.81 2.64
N LEU A 115 8.48 7.36 1.92
CA LEU A 115 8.69 7.98 0.62
C LEU A 115 7.84 9.25 0.55
N GLU A 116 8.48 10.38 0.29
CA GLU A 116 7.80 11.66 0.19
C GLU A 116 6.83 11.72 -1.00
N ALA A 117 5.90 12.67 -0.96
CA ALA A 117 4.84 12.81 -1.96
C ALA A 117 5.34 13.07 -3.39
N ALA A 118 6.57 13.52 -3.56
CA ALA A 118 7.17 13.79 -4.87
C ALA A 118 7.24 12.59 -5.82
N GLY A 119 6.91 11.40 -5.32
CA GLY A 119 6.93 10.16 -6.10
C GLY A 119 8.33 9.59 -6.30
N ALA A 120 8.39 8.44 -6.94
CA ALA A 120 9.64 7.76 -7.27
C ALA A 120 9.40 6.79 -8.44
N LYS A 121 10.47 6.27 -9.03
CA LYS A 121 10.40 5.15 -9.98
C LYS A 121 10.63 3.84 -9.25
N LEU A 122 9.69 2.92 -9.40
CA LEU A 122 9.78 1.56 -8.88
C LEU A 122 10.12 0.62 -10.01
N THR A 123 11.15 -0.19 -9.81
CA THR A 123 11.43 -1.38 -10.60
C THR A 123 11.24 -2.59 -9.71
N ALA A 124 10.41 -3.53 -10.11
CA ALA A 124 10.15 -4.75 -9.35
C ALA A 124 10.19 -5.98 -10.25
N LYS A 125 10.88 -7.02 -9.78
CA LYS A 125 11.06 -8.27 -10.50
C LYS A 125 10.65 -9.43 -9.59
N PRO A 126 9.42 -9.94 -9.72
CA PRO A 126 8.99 -11.11 -8.97
C PRO A 126 9.70 -12.36 -9.49
N VAL A 127 9.87 -13.36 -8.64
CA VAL A 127 10.33 -14.67 -9.06
C VAL A 127 9.22 -15.41 -9.82
N LYS A 128 9.59 -16.43 -10.59
CA LYS A 128 8.62 -17.29 -11.30
C LYS A 128 7.58 -17.87 -10.31
N GLY A 129 6.31 -17.77 -10.67
CA GLY A 129 5.17 -18.15 -9.81
C GLY A 129 4.52 -16.97 -9.09
N PHE A 130 5.14 -15.77 -9.13
CA PHE A 130 4.56 -14.54 -8.63
C PHE A 130 4.29 -13.54 -9.76
N ASP A 131 3.17 -12.81 -9.64
CA ASP A 131 2.72 -11.82 -10.62
C ASP A 131 2.41 -10.49 -9.92
N ILE A 132 2.94 -9.40 -10.48
CA ILE A 132 2.68 -8.02 -10.04
C ILE A 132 2.01 -7.18 -11.14
N GLY A 133 1.49 -7.87 -12.18
CA GLY A 133 0.74 -7.24 -13.26
C GLY A 133 1.31 -7.41 -14.66
N ALA A 134 2.52 -7.97 -14.79
CA ALA A 134 3.14 -8.28 -16.07
C ALA A 134 3.19 -9.80 -16.37
N GLY A 135 2.42 -10.60 -15.63
CA GLY A 135 2.45 -12.04 -15.67
C GLY A 135 3.52 -12.65 -14.74
N SER A 136 3.53 -13.98 -14.67
CA SER A 136 4.41 -14.72 -13.75
C SER A 136 5.90 -14.44 -14.02
N GLY A 137 6.59 -13.88 -13.04
CA GLY A 137 8.01 -13.50 -13.13
C GLY A 137 8.28 -12.27 -14.00
N GLY A 138 7.24 -11.60 -14.50
CA GLY A 138 7.35 -10.43 -15.35
C GLY A 138 7.81 -9.19 -14.55
N LYS A 139 8.86 -8.51 -15.04
CA LYS A 139 9.34 -7.24 -14.48
C LYS A 139 8.30 -6.14 -14.69
N VAL A 140 8.10 -5.31 -13.69
CA VAL A 140 7.28 -4.09 -13.76
C VAL A 140 8.13 -2.87 -13.44
N GLU A 141 7.96 -1.84 -14.24
CA GLU A 141 8.45 -0.49 -13.98
C GLU A 141 7.24 0.43 -13.86
N ALA A 142 7.18 1.18 -12.78
CA ALA A 142 6.04 2.05 -12.50
C ALA A 142 6.47 3.34 -11.81
N ASP A 143 5.81 4.43 -12.16
CA ASP A 143 5.87 5.65 -11.37
C ASP A 143 4.94 5.48 -10.16
N ILE A 144 5.53 5.56 -8.98
CA ILE A 144 4.81 5.42 -7.70
C ILE A 144 4.69 6.77 -7.01
N GLU A 145 3.63 6.92 -6.25
CA GLU A 145 3.45 8.08 -5.39
C GLU A 145 3.85 7.72 -3.97
N GLY A 146 4.58 8.61 -3.35
CA GLY A 146 4.76 8.61 -1.91
C GLY A 146 3.55 9.23 -1.21
N GLY A 147 3.72 9.63 0.03
CA GLY A 147 2.66 10.24 0.83
C GLY A 147 3.00 10.21 2.30
N VAL A 148 1.97 10.32 3.14
CA VAL A 148 2.15 10.33 4.60
C VAL A 148 2.61 8.98 5.17
N VAL A 149 2.49 7.91 4.41
CA VAL A 149 3.04 6.59 4.73
C VAL A 149 4.23 6.27 3.83
N GLY A 150 4.07 6.35 2.52
CA GLY A 150 5.11 6.01 1.55
C GLY A 150 4.84 4.71 0.80
N LEU A 151 5.87 3.89 0.58
CA LEU A 151 5.75 2.62 -0.12
C LEU A 151 5.62 1.46 0.88
N VAL A 152 4.61 0.63 0.69
CA VAL A 152 4.43 -0.63 1.40
C VAL A 152 4.59 -1.79 0.43
N LEU A 153 5.54 -2.67 0.72
CA LEU A 153 5.76 -3.93 -0.01
C LEU A 153 5.14 -5.07 0.81
N ASP A 154 4.06 -5.66 0.28
CA ASP A 154 3.31 -6.69 0.99
C ASP A 154 3.54 -8.08 0.42
N GLY A 155 4.44 -8.83 1.05
CA GLY A 155 4.79 -10.22 0.70
C GLY A 155 3.99 -11.28 1.46
N ARG A 156 2.92 -10.91 2.17
CA ARG A 156 2.14 -11.84 3.01
C ARG A 156 1.31 -12.85 2.22
N GLY A 157 1.31 -12.73 0.91
CA GLY A 157 0.58 -13.62 -0.01
C GLY A 157 -0.76 -13.06 -0.48
N ARG A 158 -1.21 -13.57 -1.64
CA ARG A 158 -2.54 -13.29 -2.19
C ARG A 158 -3.13 -14.62 -2.70
N PRO A 159 -4.25 -15.07 -2.13
CA PRO A 159 -5.01 -14.46 -1.03
C PRO A 159 -4.21 -14.40 0.28
N PHE A 160 -4.46 -13.34 1.08
CA PHE A 160 -3.86 -13.21 2.40
C PHE A 160 -4.66 -14.02 3.42
N GLU A 161 -4.00 -14.88 4.16
CA GLU A 161 -4.60 -15.71 5.19
C GLU A 161 -3.80 -15.64 6.50
N LEU A 162 -4.50 -15.48 7.62
CA LEU A 162 -3.88 -15.54 8.93
C LEU A 162 -3.64 -16.98 9.35
N HIS A 163 -2.55 -17.23 10.06
CA HIS A 163 -2.27 -18.54 10.64
C HIS A 163 -3.40 -19.02 11.54
N LYS A 164 -3.81 -20.28 11.39
CA LYS A 164 -4.84 -20.89 12.24
C LYS A 164 -4.39 -20.99 13.70
N ALA A 165 -3.13 -21.37 13.93
CA ALA A 165 -2.56 -21.46 15.27
C ALA A 165 -2.38 -20.04 15.87
N ARG A 166 -2.93 -19.82 17.08
CA ARG A 166 -2.93 -18.54 17.77
C ARG A 166 -1.51 -17.98 17.97
N SER A 167 -0.58 -18.81 18.44
CA SER A 167 0.81 -18.38 18.68
C SER A 167 1.45 -17.84 17.42
N LYS A 168 1.44 -18.61 16.32
CA LYS A 168 2.01 -18.19 15.03
C LYS A 168 1.33 -16.93 14.48
N ARG A 169 0.01 -16.81 14.66
CA ARG A 169 -0.73 -15.61 14.27
C ARG A 169 -0.27 -14.38 15.05
N MET A 170 -0.10 -14.51 16.36
CA MET A 170 0.37 -13.39 17.19
C MET A 170 1.80 -12.98 16.84
N ASP A 171 2.69 -13.94 16.59
CA ASP A 171 4.08 -13.65 16.18
C ASP A 171 4.11 -12.92 14.84
N ALA A 172 3.31 -13.38 13.86
CA ALA A 172 3.20 -12.75 12.55
C ALA A 172 2.64 -11.32 12.66
N LEU A 173 1.56 -11.12 13.41
CA LEU A 173 0.97 -9.79 13.64
C LEU A 173 1.97 -8.84 14.28
N ASN A 174 2.68 -9.27 15.31
CA ASN A 174 3.71 -8.45 15.97
C ASN A 174 4.83 -8.06 15.00
N LYS A 175 5.30 -9.02 14.18
CA LYS A 175 6.31 -8.76 13.14
C LYS A 175 5.82 -7.68 12.14
N TRP A 176 4.60 -7.80 11.65
CA TRP A 176 4.04 -6.86 10.69
C TRP A 176 3.78 -5.48 11.28
N TYR A 177 3.24 -5.42 12.49
CA TYR A 177 3.00 -4.15 13.19
C TYR A 177 4.31 -3.40 13.49
N LYS A 178 5.36 -4.15 13.86
CA LYS A 178 6.69 -3.60 14.03
C LYS A 178 7.24 -3.05 12.71
N ALA A 179 7.16 -3.81 11.62
CA ALA A 179 7.62 -3.40 10.30
C ALA A 179 6.90 -2.14 9.79
N MET A 180 5.60 -2.00 10.13
CA MET A 180 4.79 -0.81 9.80
C MET A 180 4.94 0.34 10.81
N GLY A 181 5.77 0.22 11.84
CA GLY A 181 5.95 1.26 12.85
C GLY A 181 4.69 1.58 13.65
N MET A 182 3.80 0.60 13.84
CA MET A 182 2.49 0.84 14.46
C MET A 182 2.57 0.98 15.97
N TYR A 183 3.48 0.27 16.62
CA TYR A 183 3.67 0.29 18.06
C TYR A 183 5.13 0.55 18.40
N PRO A 184 5.41 1.29 19.48
CA PRO A 184 6.74 1.30 20.06
C PRO A 184 7.06 -0.13 20.48
N VAL A 185 8.22 -0.61 20.13
CA VAL A 185 8.77 -1.93 20.52
C VAL A 185 9.69 -1.73 21.68
#